data_af6fc0fcc3e68a5b167b0a054431269c
#
_entry.id   af6fc0fcc3e68a5b167b0a054431269c
#
_cell.length_a   1.000
_cell.length_b   1.000
_cell.length_c   1.000
_cell.angle_alpha   90.00
_cell.angle_beta   90.00
_cell.angle_gamma   90.00
#
_symmetry.space_group_name_H-M   'P 1'
#
loop_
_entity.id
_entity.type
_entity.pdbx_description
1 polymer ?
#
loop_
_entity_poly.entity_id
_entity_poly.type
_entity_poly.pdbx_seq_one_letter_code
_entity_poly.pdbx_strand_id
1 'polypeptide(L)'
;MNFIIYNMQIKLGMVGALSLFLFMLVPVYAEVTEISIEKNFYTIEEGIVFVGTEDEGNKMISIVMIEPNGKESYLVGAMSNSEGIFETTPKNVNDFFSMIGTYQFTAFTIQKDDGVIISLEFDGSRVLQLTK
;
A
#
# COMPACT_ATOMS: atom_id res chain seq x y z
N MET A 1 -11.28 -55.13 -15.53
CA MET A 1 -9.99 -54.64 -15.14
C MET A 1 -9.54 -53.43 -15.94
N ASN A 2 -9.57 -53.48 -17.25
CA ASN A 2 -9.21 -52.31 -18.07
C ASN A 2 -10.08 -51.07 -17.83
N PHE A 3 -11.34 -51.29 -17.49
CA PHE A 3 -12.26 -50.19 -17.17
C PHE A 3 -11.85 -49.41 -15.93
N ILE A 4 -11.35 -50.08 -14.89
CA ILE A 4 -10.91 -49.46 -13.66
C ILE A 4 -9.65 -48.61 -13.89
N ILE A 5 -8.70 -49.13 -14.68
CA ILE A 5 -7.47 -48.41 -15.03
C ILE A 5 -7.78 -47.17 -15.85
N TYR A 6 -8.71 -47.26 -16.78
CA TYR A 6 -9.16 -46.14 -17.59
C TYR A 6 -9.75 -45.00 -16.72
N ASN A 7 -10.60 -45.38 -15.77
CA ASN A 7 -11.20 -44.40 -14.83
C ASN A 7 -10.15 -43.71 -13.94
N MET A 8 -9.12 -44.44 -13.50
CA MET A 8 -8.03 -43.88 -12.73
C MET A 8 -7.24 -42.83 -13.53
N GLN A 9 -6.98 -43.10 -14.79
CA GLN A 9 -6.27 -42.15 -15.66
C GLN A 9 -7.04 -40.86 -15.88
N ILE A 10 -8.36 -40.96 -16.08
CA ILE A 10 -9.24 -39.79 -16.23
C ILE A 10 -9.24 -38.96 -14.95
N LYS A 11 -9.34 -39.58 -13.77
CA LYS A 11 -9.31 -38.91 -12.48
C LYS A 11 -8.00 -38.15 -12.24
N LEU A 12 -6.87 -38.75 -12.60
CA LEU A 12 -5.57 -38.12 -12.49
C LEU A 12 -5.45 -36.88 -13.39
N GLY A 13 -5.94 -36.98 -14.63
CA GLY A 13 -5.97 -35.84 -15.53
C GLY A 13 -6.83 -34.70 -15.04
N MET A 14 -8.00 -34.98 -14.46
CA MET A 14 -8.88 -33.98 -13.88
C MET A 14 -8.26 -33.28 -12.66
N VAL A 15 -7.59 -34.02 -11.78
CA VAL A 15 -6.92 -33.46 -10.62
C VAL A 15 -5.79 -32.52 -11.04
N GLY A 16 -4.99 -32.91 -12.05
CA GLY A 16 -3.93 -32.04 -12.57
C GLY A 16 -4.46 -30.74 -13.18
N ALA A 17 -5.53 -30.83 -13.98
CA ALA A 17 -6.17 -29.66 -14.58
C ALA A 17 -6.78 -28.75 -13.51
N LEU A 18 -7.41 -29.30 -12.49
CA LEU A 18 -7.99 -28.55 -11.39
C LEU A 18 -6.92 -27.84 -10.57
N SER A 19 -5.80 -28.48 -10.31
CA SER A 19 -4.67 -27.88 -9.59
C SER A 19 -4.10 -26.69 -10.34
N LEU A 20 -3.94 -26.79 -11.66
CA LEU A 20 -3.47 -25.70 -12.51
C LEU A 20 -4.45 -24.53 -12.51
N PHE A 21 -5.74 -24.82 -12.58
CA PHE A 21 -6.79 -23.82 -12.55
C PHE A 21 -6.82 -23.08 -11.21
N LEU A 22 -6.69 -23.79 -10.09
CA LEU A 22 -6.62 -23.19 -8.76
C LEU A 22 -5.40 -22.30 -8.60
N PHE A 23 -4.27 -22.68 -9.16
CA PHE A 23 -3.06 -21.86 -9.15
C PHE A 23 -3.26 -20.54 -9.91
N MET A 24 -3.99 -20.58 -11.02
CA MET A 24 -4.32 -19.37 -11.80
C MET A 24 -5.37 -18.49 -11.13
N LEU A 25 -6.13 -19.04 -10.18
CA LEU A 25 -7.17 -18.31 -9.44
C LEU A 25 -6.67 -17.73 -8.11
N VAL A 26 -5.38 -17.79 -7.82
CA VAL A 26 -4.83 -17.10 -6.64
C VAL A 26 -5.18 -15.63 -6.75
N PRO A 27 -5.91 -15.06 -5.78
CA PRO A 27 -6.34 -13.67 -5.87
C PRO A 27 -5.12 -12.76 -5.93
N VAL A 28 -5.07 -11.94 -6.97
CA VAL A 28 -4.09 -10.87 -7.09
C VAL A 28 -4.70 -9.68 -6.36
N TYR A 29 -4.13 -9.32 -5.23
CA TYR A 29 -4.57 -8.14 -4.49
C TYR A 29 -4.01 -6.88 -5.14
N ALA A 30 -4.82 -5.81 -5.15
CA ALA A 30 -4.35 -4.51 -5.53
C ALA A 30 -3.19 -4.08 -4.63
N GLU A 31 -2.13 -3.56 -5.20
CA GLU A 31 -0.98 -3.08 -4.47
C GLU A 31 -0.73 -1.61 -4.78
N VAL A 32 -0.34 -0.86 -3.76
CA VAL A 32 0.19 0.49 -3.97
C VAL A 32 1.53 0.34 -4.68
N THR A 33 1.70 1.10 -5.75
CA THR A 33 2.91 1.07 -6.57
C THR A 33 3.81 2.26 -6.29
N GLU A 34 3.24 3.38 -5.85
CA GLU A 34 3.98 4.61 -5.65
C GLU A 34 3.30 5.49 -4.60
N ILE A 35 4.09 6.17 -3.78
CA ILE A 35 3.61 7.17 -2.83
C ILE A 35 4.63 8.31 -2.77
N SER A 36 4.14 9.54 -2.69
CA SER A 36 4.94 10.75 -2.49
C SER A 36 4.11 11.82 -1.82
N ILE A 37 4.73 12.94 -1.50
CA ILE A 37 4.01 14.14 -1.07
C ILE A 37 3.83 15.06 -2.28
N GLU A 38 2.73 15.80 -2.28
CA GLU A 38 2.36 16.65 -3.42
C GLU A 38 3.36 17.78 -3.65
N LYS A 39 3.89 18.35 -2.58
CA LYS A 39 4.86 19.46 -2.63
C LYS A 39 6.25 18.96 -2.24
N ASN A 40 7.28 19.73 -2.57
CA ASN A 40 8.66 19.39 -2.20
C ASN A 40 8.88 19.46 -0.69
N PHE A 41 8.19 20.36 -0.02
CA PHE A 41 8.22 20.47 1.44
C PHE A 41 6.92 21.12 1.95
N TYR A 42 6.69 20.94 3.25
CA TYR A 42 5.55 21.56 3.94
C TYR A 42 6.06 22.24 5.21
N THR A 43 5.46 23.41 5.54
CA THR A 43 5.70 24.07 6.81
C THR A 43 4.73 23.55 7.87
N ILE A 44 4.97 23.89 9.14
CA ILE A 44 4.11 23.44 10.26
C ILE A 44 2.68 23.97 10.18
N GLU A 45 2.45 25.04 9.43
CA GLU A 45 1.12 25.65 9.28
C GLU A 45 0.33 25.06 8.11
N GLU A 46 0.96 24.24 7.29
CA GLU A 46 0.33 23.66 6.11
C GLU A 46 -0.28 22.28 6.38
N GLY A 47 -1.17 21.87 5.50
CA GLY A 47 -1.70 20.51 5.46
C GLY A 47 -0.92 19.68 4.45
N ILE A 48 -0.32 18.58 4.90
CA ILE A 48 0.40 17.66 4.03
C ILE A 48 -0.58 16.80 3.27
N VAL A 49 -0.31 16.61 1.97
CA VAL A 49 -1.11 15.76 1.06
C VAL A 49 -0.21 14.67 0.51
N PHE A 50 -0.64 13.43 0.68
CA PHE A 50 0.00 12.25 0.07
C PHE A 50 -0.69 11.93 -1.22
N VAL A 51 0.11 11.62 -2.23
CA VAL A 51 -0.37 11.23 -3.57
C VAL A 51 0.31 9.94 -3.97
N GLY A 52 -0.35 9.16 -4.80
CA GLY A 52 0.25 7.93 -5.25
C GLY A 52 -0.61 7.17 -6.24
N THR A 53 -0.16 5.96 -6.52
CA THR A 53 -0.82 5.08 -7.49
C THR A 53 -0.93 3.68 -6.92
N GLU A 54 -1.95 2.95 -7.38
CA GLU A 54 -2.11 1.53 -7.15
C GLU A 54 -2.52 0.86 -8.47
N ASP A 55 -2.44 -0.45 -8.54
CA ASP A 55 -2.43 -1.16 -9.83
C ASP A 55 -3.80 -1.61 -10.37
N GLU A 56 -4.88 -1.42 -9.63
CA GLU A 56 -6.22 -1.87 -10.09
C GLU A 56 -7.22 -0.74 -10.31
N GLY A 57 -7.23 0.25 -9.44
CA GLY A 57 -8.25 1.31 -9.44
C GLY A 57 -9.41 1.03 -8.49
N ASN A 58 -10.00 2.11 -8.00
CA ASN A 58 -11.17 2.09 -7.10
C ASN A 58 -10.94 1.28 -5.82
N LYS A 59 -9.76 1.45 -5.20
CA LYS A 59 -9.37 0.76 -3.97
C LYS A 59 -9.17 1.74 -2.83
N MET A 60 -9.43 1.25 -1.62
CA MET A 60 -9.13 2.00 -0.40
C MET A 60 -7.65 1.83 -0.07
N ILE A 61 -6.96 2.95 0.11
CA ILE A 61 -5.57 2.99 0.55
C ILE A 61 -5.55 3.44 2.00
N SER A 62 -4.75 2.75 2.82
CA SER A 62 -4.47 3.16 4.19
C SER A 62 -3.02 3.59 4.30
N ILE A 63 -2.78 4.68 5.02
CA ILE A 63 -1.43 5.16 5.30
C ILE A 63 -1.20 5.11 6.80
N VAL A 64 -0.18 4.36 7.20
CA VAL A 64 0.26 4.28 8.60
C VAL A 64 1.58 5.01 8.76
N MET A 65 1.77 5.60 9.92
CA MET A 65 2.94 6.42 10.25
C MET A 65 3.73 5.73 11.35
N ILE A 66 5.06 5.68 11.17
CA ILE A 66 5.99 5.27 12.20
C ILE A 66 6.81 6.50 12.59
N GLU A 67 6.68 6.91 13.85
CA GLU A 67 7.40 8.06 14.40
C GLU A 67 8.89 7.74 14.64
N PRO A 68 9.74 8.75 14.83
CA PRO A 68 11.17 8.51 15.11
C PRO A 68 11.44 7.61 16.32
N ASN A 69 10.52 7.58 17.29
CA ASN A 69 10.62 6.72 18.47
C ASN A 69 10.10 5.29 18.23
N GLY A 70 9.65 4.98 16.99
CA GLY A 70 9.13 3.66 16.62
C GLY A 70 7.64 3.47 16.85
N LYS A 71 6.95 4.47 17.38
CA LYS A 71 5.49 4.37 17.59
C LYS A 71 4.77 4.37 16.25
N GLU A 72 3.89 3.41 16.05
CA GLU A 72 3.10 3.25 14.84
C GLU A 72 1.65 3.68 15.08
N SER A 73 1.09 4.40 14.12
CA SER A 73 -0.32 4.80 14.16
C SER A 73 -0.89 4.94 12.76
N TYR A 74 -2.20 4.74 12.67
CA TYR A 74 -2.94 5.05 11.45
C TYR A 74 -3.01 6.56 11.27
N LEU A 75 -2.73 7.03 10.05
CA LEU A 75 -2.75 8.44 9.76
C LEU A 75 -3.98 8.86 8.97
N VAL A 76 -4.17 8.29 7.79
CA VAL A 76 -5.22 8.72 6.87
C VAL A 76 -5.50 7.62 5.85
N GLY A 77 -6.73 7.62 5.32
CA GLY A 77 -7.13 6.80 4.20
C GLY A 77 -7.42 7.64 2.97
N ALA A 78 -7.42 7.00 1.82
CA ALA A 78 -7.81 7.60 0.57
C ALA A 78 -8.42 6.55 -0.35
N MET A 79 -9.26 6.99 -1.29
CA MET A 79 -9.83 6.11 -2.31
C MET A 79 -9.17 6.44 -3.64
N SER A 80 -8.62 5.44 -4.32
CA SER A 80 -8.10 5.65 -5.66
C SER A 80 -9.23 5.80 -6.67
N ASN A 81 -8.96 6.50 -7.76
CA ASN A 81 -9.89 6.60 -8.88
C ASN A 81 -9.78 5.37 -9.79
N SER A 82 -10.53 5.35 -10.89
CA SER A 82 -10.54 4.22 -11.83
C SER A 82 -9.19 3.98 -12.50
N GLU A 83 -8.31 4.96 -12.51
CA GLU A 83 -6.95 4.86 -13.07
C GLU A 83 -5.91 4.44 -12.01
N GLY A 84 -6.35 4.23 -10.76
CA GLY A 84 -5.46 3.86 -9.67
C GLY A 84 -4.69 5.02 -9.05
N ILE A 85 -5.14 6.25 -9.25
CA ILE A 85 -4.51 7.43 -8.68
C ILE A 85 -5.25 7.81 -7.40
N PHE A 86 -4.51 8.07 -6.32
CA PHE A 86 -5.10 8.50 -5.07
C PHE A 86 -4.43 9.77 -4.54
N GLU A 87 -5.21 10.51 -3.78
CA GLU A 87 -4.78 11.74 -3.10
C GLU A 87 -5.50 11.79 -1.76
N THR A 88 -4.76 12.05 -0.70
CA THR A 88 -5.36 12.15 0.63
C THR A 88 -5.92 13.56 0.86
N THR A 89 -6.83 13.66 1.84
CA THR A 89 -7.20 14.97 2.37
C THR A 89 -6.00 15.56 3.12
N PRO A 90 -5.85 16.89 3.13
CA PRO A 90 -4.74 17.51 3.86
C PRO A 90 -4.76 17.17 5.35
N LYS A 91 -3.59 16.89 5.90
CA LYS A 91 -3.39 16.66 7.34
C LYS A 91 -2.43 17.70 7.87
N ASN A 92 -2.85 18.47 8.87
CA ASN A 92 -2.03 19.51 9.45
C ASN A 92 -0.72 18.95 9.99
N VAL A 93 0.39 19.45 9.47
CA VAL A 93 1.72 19.02 9.89
C VAL A 93 1.86 19.14 11.41
N ASN A 94 1.41 20.23 11.98
CA ASN A 94 1.53 20.49 13.42
C ASN A 94 0.75 19.48 14.29
N ASP A 95 -0.23 18.77 13.73
CA ASP A 95 -1.05 17.85 14.51
C ASP A 95 -0.37 16.50 14.74
N PHE A 96 0.56 16.10 13.89
CA PHE A 96 1.15 14.76 14.00
C PHE A 96 2.68 14.70 13.90
N PHE A 97 3.36 15.75 13.43
CA PHE A 97 4.81 15.86 13.53
C PHE A 97 5.18 16.53 14.84
N SER A 98 5.34 15.74 15.90
CA SER A 98 5.56 16.24 17.26
C SER A 98 7.02 16.26 17.69
N MET A 99 7.88 15.48 17.06
CA MET A 99 9.30 15.43 17.40
C MET A 99 10.14 15.51 16.13
N ILE A 100 11.33 16.10 16.27
CA ILE A 100 12.29 16.19 15.17
C ILE A 100 12.82 14.79 14.87
N GLY A 101 12.95 14.47 13.59
CA GLY A 101 13.49 13.19 13.16
C GLY A 101 12.87 12.66 11.90
N THR A 102 13.13 11.40 11.60
CA THR A 102 12.66 10.72 10.40
C THR A 102 11.40 9.93 10.72
N TYR A 103 10.36 10.18 9.92
CA TYR A 103 9.08 9.48 9.97
C TYR A 103 8.97 8.58 8.75
N GLN A 104 8.44 7.39 8.93
CA GLN A 104 8.14 6.48 7.82
C GLN A 104 6.65 6.40 7.61
N PHE A 105 6.23 6.40 6.35
CA PHE A 105 4.82 6.29 5.97
C PHE A 105 4.67 5.13 5.01
N THR A 106 3.81 4.18 5.38
CA THR A 106 3.52 3.01 4.55
C THR A 106 2.12 3.12 4.00
N ALA A 107 2.01 3.13 2.67
CA ALA A 107 0.72 3.10 1.98
C ALA A 107 0.44 1.69 1.48
N PHE A 108 -0.74 1.18 1.78
CA PHE A 108 -1.11 -0.18 1.41
C PHE A 108 -2.62 -0.31 1.20
N THR A 109 -3.05 -1.36 0.51
CA THR A 109 -4.47 -1.64 0.29
C THR A 109 -5.00 -2.65 1.32
N ILE A 110 -4.41 -3.82 1.40
CA ILE A 110 -4.91 -4.89 2.28
C ILE A 110 -3.89 -5.26 3.35
N GLN A 111 -2.64 -5.49 2.96
CA GLN A 111 -1.59 -5.91 3.88
C GLN A 111 -0.47 -4.89 3.91
N LYS A 112 -0.15 -4.40 5.11
CA LYS A 112 0.90 -3.44 5.33
C LYS A 112 2.27 -3.92 4.81
N ASP A 113 2.56 -5.21 4.91
CA ASP A 113 3.83 -5.77 4.47
C ASP A 113 4.04 -5.68 2.95
N ASP A 114 2.95 -5.55 2.18
CA ASP A 114 2.98 -5.38 0.73
C ASP A 114 2.95 -3.91 0.32
N GLY A 115 3.04 -3.00 1.27
CA GLY A 115 2.94 -1.57 1.03
C GLY A 115 4.22 -0.93 0.55
N VAL A 116 4.10 0.32 0.12
CA VAL A 116 5.23 1.17 -0.30
C VAL A 116 5.52 2.18 0.80
N ILE A 117 6.80 2.32 1.12
CA ILE A 117 7.26 3.16 2.22
C ILE A 117 7.96 4.39 1.66
N ILE A 118 7.64 5.56 2.22
CA ILE A 118 8.46 6.76 2.04
C ILE A 118 8.92 7.25 3.41
N SER A 119 10.05 7.95 3.40
CA SER A 119 10.60 8.57 4.59
C SER A 119 10.53 10.09 4.45
N LEU A 120 9.99 10.74 5.47
CA LEU A 120 9.95 12.19 5.56
C LEU A 120 10.75 12.63 6.77
N GLU A 121 11.48 13.73 6.64
CA GLU A 121 12.23 14.30 7.74
C GLU A 121 11.55 15.57 8.22
N PHE A 122 11.33 15.65 9.53
CA PHE A 122 10.85 16.87 10.19
C PHE A 122 12.01 17.52 10.95
N ASP A 123 12.31 18.76 10.59
CA ASP A 123 13.42 19.51 11.20
C ASP A 123 12.96 20.48 12.31
N GLY A 124 11.68 20.43 12.67
CA GLY A 124 11.07 21.33 13.65
C GLY A 124 10.28 22.47 13.02
N SER A 125 10.51 22.77 11.75
CA SER A 125 9.80 23.81 11.02
C SER A 125 9.26 23.36 9.67
N ARG A 126 9.89 22.36 9.05
CA ARG A 126 9.51 21.87 7.72
C ARG A 126 9.58 20.36 7.66
N VAL A 127 8.76 19.81 6.76
CA VAL A 127 8.75 18.39 6.42
C VAL A 127 9.25 18.24 5.00
N LEU A 128 10.25 17.38 4.80
CA LEU A 128 10.91 17.13 3.52
C LEU A 128 10.88 15.64 3.21
N GLN A 129 10.64 15.29 1.94
CA GLN A 129 10.77 13.89 1.52
C GLN A 129 12.25 13.57 1.33
N LEU A 130 12.71 12.50 1.99
CA LEU A 130 14.09 12.04 1.82
C LEU A 130 14.25 11.39 0.45
N THR A 131 15.39 11.66 -0.20
CA THR A 131 15.74 11.05 -1.48
C THR A 131 15.98 9.55 -1.29
N LYS A 132 15.44 8.78 -2.21
CA LYS A 132 15.64 7.32 -2.18
C LYS A 132 17.09 6.97 -2.52
#